data_f62a19b79a1df516c1c384bd7bf4fe6a
#
_entry.id   f62a19b79a1df516c1c384bd7bf4fe6a
#
_cell.length_a   1.000
_cell.length_b   1.000
_cell.length_c   1.000
_cell.angle_alpha   90.00
_cell.angle_beta   90.00
_cell.angle_gamma   90.00
#
_symmetry.space_group_name_H-M   'P 1'
#
loop_
_entity.id
_entity.type
_entity.pdbx_description
1 polymer ?
#
loop_
_entity_poly.entity_id
_entity_poly.type
_entity_poly.pdbx_seq_one_letter_code
_entity_poly.pdbx_strand_id
1 'polypeptide(L)'
;IDLDKDQVFLTGVDGLTLSNAQQVSVYPDSGYCILKPNRDLVFKGQLLAGKLFTELKDGYFSYADFKVKLNSTSYAALVVNPMVAADGDQPIELVSSFANLKGEILIDEPSSKSGRGKTNKAFPKLLAPNPTKVVYNDLSIVNGAYDSSRFFFRLEPFELDSLDNFNEASQRFKGELISGGIFPPIKEPLRIMPDYSMGFSTVAPAGGWAFYGDNSKYENKVILSHNGLQGAGTINYSTATAISQKLTFLPDSTIGIAKFINKESITGVKVPNVTSEAALVTFIPKKQVLKASAWRGVNLQMFNNQCEMEGSVILSVKGMRGTGMLHFPDADLGSRDFSFTHEDIFADTSSFALKNRFVNEGQAPVAMETKDVKSNVSFKTRKGEFNSFGTKRIKFPPNQYYCTMDKFFWYMDKANVDFEKSKSQKTTFEAGADLEESNFFSMHEDQDTLQFRSLLASYDLKLQTLFCGKVEYVRVGDAKIYPDSMKVTIRKNAVMDPLRNAKIVAPFVTKFHT
;
A
#
# COMPACT_ATOMS: atom_id res chain seq x y z
N ILE A 1 -23.90 -39.57 -43.66
CA ILE A 1 -24.25 -38.71 -44.81
C ILE A 1 -25.71 -38.29 -44.58
N ASP A 2 -25.99 -37.03 -44.69
CA ASP A 2 -27.33 -36.41 -44.66
C ASP A 2 -27.68 -36.04 -46.11
N LEU A 3 -28.57 -36.83 -46.73
CA LEU A 3 -28.93 -36.67 -48.15
C LEU A 3 -29.91 -35.48 -48.34
N ASP A 4 -30.64 -35.11 -47.29
CA ASP A 4 -31.57 -33.96 -47.39
C ASP A 4 -30.86 -32.62 -47.38
N LYS A 5 -29.67 -32.59 -46.74
CA LYS A 5 -28.81 -31.39 -46.64
C LYS A 5 -27.56 -31.45 -47.50
N ASP A 6 -27.38 -32.54 -48.22
CA ASP A 6 -26.15 -32.84 -49.01
C ASP A 6 -24.87 -32.62 -48.15
N GLN A 7 -24.79 -33.21 -46.96
CA GLN A 7 -23.70 -33.04 -46.01
C GLN A 7 -23.12 -34.36 -45.57
N VAL A 8 -21.80 -34.38 -45.35
CA VAL A 8 -21.10 -35.53 -44.77
C VAL A 8 -20.63 -35.19 -43.38
N PHE A 9 -21.09 -35.92 -42.40
CA PHE A 9 -20.61 -35.80 -41.01
C PHE A 9 -19.38 -36.69 -40.84
N LEU A 10 -18.27 -36.05 -40.49
CA LEU A 10 -17.01 -36.74 -40.23
C LEU A 10 -16.85 -36.86 -38.70
N THR A 11 -16.50 -38.05 -38.23
CA THR A 11 -16.24 -38.34 -36.81
C THR A 11 -14.91 -39.06 -36.68
N GLY A 12 -14.24 -38.90 -35.51
CA GLY A 12 -12.93 -39.50 -35.27
C GLY A 12 -11.80 -38.81 -36.06
N VAL A 13 -11.94 -37.52 -36.36
CA VAL A 13 -10.96 -36.73 -37.07
C VAL A 13 -10.01 -36.10 -36.07
N ASP A 14 -8.79 -36.62 -35.96
CA ASP A 14 -7.78 -36.02 -35.04
C ASP A 14 -7.26 -34.68 -35.55
N GLY A 15 -7.17 -34.49 -36.85
CA GLY A 15 -6.77 -33.22 -37.45
C GLY A 15 -6.89 -33.25 -38.98
N LEU A 16 -7.08 -32.08 -39.57
CA LEU A 16 -7.16 -31.88 -41.02
C LEU A 16 -6.17 -30.80 -41.43
N THR A 17 -5.21 -31.16 -42.26
CA THR A 17 -4.28 -30.18 -42.87
C THR A 17 -4.95 -29.58 -44.09
N LEU A 18 -5.23 -28.27 -44.04
CA LEU A 18 -5.77 -27.51 -45.17
C LEU A 18 -4.70 -27.10 -46.17
N SER A 19 -3.47 -26.83 -45.67
CA SER A 19 -2.31 -26.56 -46.49
C SER A 19 -1.02 -26.91 -45.75
N ASN A 20 -0.24 -27.87 -46.28
CA ASN A 20 1.11 -28.18 -45.79
C ASN A 20 2.10 -27.03 -46.10
N ALA A 21 2.00 -26.46 -47.30
CA ALA A 21 2.91 -25.41 -47.75
C ALA A 21 2.78 -24.13 -46.91
N GLN A 22 1.59 -23.83 -46.42
CA GLN A 22 1.28 -22.63 -45.64
C GLN A 22 1.07 -22.95 -44.16
N GLN A 23 1.34 -24.19 -43.72
CA GLN A 23 1.23 -24.62 -42.32
C GLN A 23 -0.13 -24.29 -41.68
N VAL A 24 -1.24 -24.63 -42.38
CA VAL A 24 -2.59 -24.40 -41.87
C VAL A 24 -3.28 -25.73 -41.61
N SER A 25 -3.65 -25.98 -40.36
CA SER A 25 -4.32 -27.19 -39.88
C SER A 25 -5.45 -26.90 -38.91
N VAL A 26 -6.47 -27.75 -38.92
CA VAL A 26 -7.63 -27.69 -38.06
C VAL A 26 -7.70 -28.96 -37.22
N TYR A 27 -8.02 -28.82 -35.95
CA TYR A 27 -8.19 -29.88 -34.98
C TYR A 27 -9.60 -29.78 -34.38
N PRO A 28 -10.60 -30.53 -34.95
CA PRO A 28 -11.98 -30.41 -34.52
C PRO A 28 -12.19 -30.94 -33.10
N ASP A 29 -12.99 -30.22 -32.31
CA ASP A 29 -13.44 -30.71 -30.99
C ASP A 29 -14.16 -32.04 -31.12
N SER A 30 -13.83 -33.02 -30.27
CA SER A 30 -14.41 -34.37 -30.28
C SER A 30 -14.26 -35.07 -31.63
N GLY A 31 -13.33 -34.65 -32.48
CA GLY A 31 -13.11 -35.22 -33.80
C GLY A 31 -14.28 -35.05 -34.77
N TYR A 32 -15.12 -34.03 -34.56
CA TYR A 32 -16.35 -33.84 -35.34
C TYR A 32 -16.28 -32.60 -36.26
N CYS A 33 -16.58 -32.81 -37.57
CA CYS A 33 -16.73 -31.72 -38.52
C CYS A 33 -17.76 -32.09 -39.63
N ILE A 34 -18.21 -31.09 -40.36
CA ILE A 34 -19.20 -31.23 -41.44
C ILE A 34 -18.57 -30.80 -42.76
N LEU A 35 -18.48 -31.74 -43.70
CA LEU A 35 -18.07 -31.50 -45.07
C LEU A 35 -19.33 -31.20 -45.91
N LYS A 36 -19.29 -30.08 -46.65
CA LYS A 36 -20.36 -29.65 -47.58
C LYS A 36 -20.06 -30.05 -49.00
N PRO A 37 -21.09 -30.04 -49.92
CA PRO A 37 -20.93 -30.46 -51.33
C PRO A 37 -19.83 -29.71 -52.10
N ASN A 38 -19.68 -28.42 -51.78
CA ASN A 38 -18.67 -27.54 -52.40
C ASN A 38 -17.24 -27.72 -51.81
N ARG A 39 -17.04 -28.75 -50.98
CA ARG A 39 -15.80 -29.05 -50.22
C ARG A 39 -15.50 -28.07 -49.11
N ASP A 40 -16.47 -27.23 -48.72
CA ASP A 40 -16.36 -26.40 -47.55
C ASP A 40 -16.44 -27.23 -46.28
N LEU A 41 -15.79 -26.75 -45.19
CA LEU A 41 -15.75 -27.44 -43.92
C LEU A 41 -16.34 -26.55 -42.84
N VAL A 42 -17.23 -27.08 -42.03
CA VAL A 42 -17.72 -26.45 -40.78
C VAL A 42 -17.18 -27.25 -39.61
N PHE A 43 -16.57 -26.56 -38.67
CA PHE A 43 -15.95 -27.19 -37.51
C PHE A 43 -16.01 -26.28 -36.28
N LYS A 44 -15.90 -26.88 -35.12
CA LYS A 44 -15.60 -26.26 -33.85
C LYS A 44 -14.29 -26.87 -33.35
N GLY A 45 -13.36 -26.10 -32.83
CA GLY A 45 -12.09 -26.61 -32.35
C GLY A 45 -10.93 -25.68 -32.63
N GLN A 46 -9.73 -26.22 -32.66
CA GLN A 46 -8.50 -25.45 -32.81
C GLN A 46 -8.14 -25.25 -34.29
N LEU A 47 -7.61 -24.07 -34.60
CA LEU A 47 -6.99 -23.74 -35.88
C LEU A 47 -5.57 -23.26 -35.60
N LEU A 48 -4.62 -23.91 -36.26
CA LEU A 48 -3.22 -23.47 -36.34
C LEU A 48 -2.97 -22.92 -37.75
N ALA A 49 -2.53 -21.68 -37.85
CA ALA A 49 -2.18 -21.04 -39.11
C ALA A 49 -0.81 -20.35 -38.97
N GLY A 50 0.28 -21.05 -39.37
CA GLY A 50 1.62 -20.61 -39.08
C GLY A 50 1.86 -20.39 -37.57
N LYS A 51 2.13 -19.18 -37.18
CA LYS A 51 2.36 -18.76 -35.78
C LYS A 51 1.12 -18.22 -35.07
N LEU A 52 -0.08 -18.37 -35.66
CA LEU A 52 -1.35 -18.04 -35.00
C LEU A 52 -2.03 -19.31 -34.51
N PHE A 53 -2.26 -19.40 -33.23
CA PHE A 53 -3.11 -20.40 -32.60
C PHE A 53 -4.47 -19.78 -32.23
N THR A 54 -5.57 -20.46 -32.54
CA THR A 54 -6.91 -19.98 -32.16
C THR A 54 -7.87 -21.12 -31.86
N GLU A 55 -8.76 -20.93 -30.89
CA GLU A 55 -9.89 -21.80 -30.60
C GLU A 55 -11.18 -21.17 -31.15
N LEU A 56 -11.86 -21.90 -32.03
CA LEU A 56 -13.06 -21.47 -32.72
C LEU A 56 -14.29 -22.18 -32.15
N LYS A 57 -15.31 -21.41 -31.79
CA LYS A 57 -16.64 -21.94 -31.49
C LYS A 57 -17.44 -22.23 -32.76
N ASP A 58 -17.15 -21.47 -33.83
CA ASP A 58 -17.79 -21.56 -35.14
C ASP A 58 -16.76 -21.20 -36.22
N GLY A 59 -16.14 -22.23 -36.79
CA GLY A 59 -15.14 -22.13 -37.85
C GLY A 59 -15.73 -22.56 -39.20
N TYR A 60 -15.49 -21.82 -40.25
CA TYR A 60 -15.94 -22.11 -41.59
C TYR A 60 -14.76 -21.97 -42.58
N PHE A 61 -14.37 -23.08 -43.18
CA PHE A 61 -13.42 -23.11 -44.28
C PHE A 61 -14.14 -23.07 -45.63
N SER A 62 -13.86 -22.06 -46.42
CA SER A 62 -14.30 -21.94 -47.83
C SER A 62 -13.24 -22.51 -48.76
N TYR A 63 -13.59 -23.63 -49.39
CA TYR A 63 -12.69 -24.22 -50.38
C TYR A 63 -12.55 -23.35 -51.64
N ALA A 64 -13.64 -22.69 -52.06
CA ALA A 64 -13.61 -21.83 -53.26
C ALA A 64 -12.68 -20.67 -53.06
N ASP A 65 -12.74 -19.95 -51.96
CA ASP A 65 -11.95 -18.77 -51.63
C ASP A 65 -10.61 -19.11 -50.97
N PHE A 66 -10.41 -20.36 -50.60
CA PHE A 66 -9.24 -20.90 -49.88
C PHE A 66 -8.90 -20.13 -48.63
N LYS A 67 -9.92 -19.95 -47.78
CA LYS A 67 -9.84 -19.18 -46.51
C LYS A 67 -10.65 -19.80 -45.38
N VAL A 68 -10.26 -19.50 -44.14
CA VAL A 68 -11.03 -19.83 -42.96
C VAL A 68 -11.65 -18.56 -42.38
N LYS A 69 -12.97 -18.57 -42.12
CA LYS A 69 -13.66 -17.49 -41.43
C LYS A 69 -13.65 -17.74 -39.93
N LEU A 70 -13.22 -16.72 -39.19
CA LEU A 70 -13.19 -16.68 -37.72
C LEU A 70 -14.46 -15.97 -37.21
N ASN A 71 -15.61 -16.69 -37.19
CA ASN A 71 -16.89 -16.08 -36.83
C ASN A 71 -16.99 -15.84 -35.31
N SER A 72 -16.46 -16.77 -34.51
CA SER A 72 -16.47 -16.70 -33.06
C SER A 72 -15.24 -17.43 -32.48
N THR A 73 -14.32 -16.65 -31.93
CA THR A 73 -13.14 -17.19 -31.24
C THR A 73 -13.36 -17.17 -29.71
N SER A 74 -12.99 -18.23 -29.02
CA SER A 74 -12.90 -18.27 -27.56
C SER A 74 -11.52 -17.82 -27.08
N TYR A 75 -10.50 -18.13 -27.83
CA TYR A 75 -9.11 -17.82 -27.55
C TYR A 75 -8.33 -17.62 -28.86
N ALA A 76 -7.37 -16.68 -28.86
CA ALA A 76 -6.41 -16.55 -29.94
C ALA A 76 -5.10 -15.94 -29.41
N ALA A 77 -3.97 -16.52 -29.79
CA ALA A 77 -2.64 -16.08 -29.41
C ALA A 77 -1.64 -16.22 -30.56
N LEU A 78 -0.59 -15.39 -30.52
CA LEU A 78 0.55 -15.55 -31.39
C LEU A 78 1.62 -16.40 -30.70
N VAL A 79 2.25 -17.24 -31.48
CA VAL A 79 3.42 -18.00 -31.09
C VAL A 79 4.64 -17.37 -31.79
N VAL A 80 5.73 -17.19 -31.08
CA VAL A 80 6.93 -16.52 -31.60
C VAL A 80 8.18 -17.37 -31.41
N ASN A 81 9.19 -17.13 -32.20
CA ASN A 81 10.48 -17.76 -31.95
C ASN A 81 11.14 -17.15 -30.71
N PRO A 82 11.96 -17.93 -29.97
CA PRO A 82 12.76 -17.38 -28.88
C PRO A 82 13.59 -16.18 -29.31
N MET A 83 13.54 -15.10 -28.52
CA MET A 83 14.27 -13.86 -28.84
C MET A 83 15.72 -13.91 -28.36
N VAL A 84 16.01 -14.77 -27.37
CA VAL A 84 17.35 -14.97 -26.80
C VAL A 84 17.64 -16.47 -26.71
N ALA A 85 18.90 -16.86 -26.96
CA ALA A 85 19.31 -18.25 -26.93
C ALA A 85 19.08 -18.99 -25.60
N ALA A 86 19.01 -18.25 -24.51
CA ALA A 86 18.73 -18.82 -23.19
C ALA A 86 17.30 -19.38 -23.06
N ASP A 87 16.35 -18.95 -23.90
CA ASP A 87 14.94 -19.38 -23.87
C ASP A 87 14.71 -20.69 -24.65
N GLY A 88 15.77 -21.28 -25.20
CA GLY A 88 15.73 -22.54 -25.97
C GLY A 88 15.32 -22.33 -27.42
N ASP A 89 14.99 -23.44 -28.13
CA ASP A 89 14.66 -23.43 -29.55
C ASP A 89 13.17 -23.65 -29.85
N GLN A 90 12.36 -23.86 -28.81
CA GLN A 90 10.93 -24.11 -28.97
C GLN A 90 10.15 -22.81 -29.11
N PRO A 91 9.17 -22.74 -30.04
CA PRO A 91 8.30 -21.60 -30.17
C PRO A 91 7.55 -21.31 -28.85
N ILE A 92 7.42 -20.02 -28.49
CA ILE A 92 6.82 -19.53 -27.24
C ILE A 92 5.50 -18.84 -27.56
N GLU A 93 4.43 -19.26 -26.89
CA GLU A 93 3.14 -18.58 -26.97
C GLU A 93 3.17 -17.27 -26.18
N LEU A 94 2.67 -16.19 -26.79
CA LEU A 94 2.57 -14.91 -26.10
C LEU A 94 1.56 -14.97 -24.95
N VAL A 95 1.93 -14.45 -23.80
CA VAL A 95 1.08 -14.42 -22.59
C VAL A 95 -0.18 -13.57 -22.80
N SER A 96 -0.09 -12.53 -23.66
CA SER A 96 -1.23 -11.68 -23.98
C SER A 96 -2.03 -12.27 -25.14
N SER A 97 -3.32 -12.44 -24.97
CA SER A 97 -4.20 -13.04 -25.97
C SER A 97 -5.18 -12.05 -26.60
N PHE A 98 -5.64 -12.38 -27.80
CA PHE A 98 -6.72 -11.67 -28.47
C PHE A 98 -8.08 -12.16 -27.96
N ALA A 99 -8.91 -11.24 -27.51
CA ALA A 99 -10.29 -11.52 -27.14
C ALA A 99 -11.24 -11.02 -28.24
N ASN A 100 -12.22 -11.86 -28.57
CA ASN A 100 -13.23 -11.56 -29.61
C ASN A 100 -12.61 -11.28 -30.99
N LEU A 101 -11.53 -11.97 -31.33
CA LEU A 101 -10.95 -11.89 -32.68
C LEU A 101 -11.96 -12.42 -33.70
N LYS A 102 -12.32 -11.58 -34.65
CA LYS A 102 -13.19 -11.91 -35.80
C LYS A 102 -12.51 -11.49 -37.08
N GLY A 103 -12.57 -12.33 -38.09
CA GLY A 103 -11.90 -12.03 -39.33
C GLY A 103 -11.77 -13.25 -40.24
N GLU A 104 -10.75 -13.27 -41.05
CA GLU A 104 -10.48 -14.32 -42.02
C GLU A 104 -8.97 -14.68 -42.03
N ILE A 105 -8.70 -15.95 -42.14
CA ILE A 105 -7.35 -16.46 -42.50
C ILE A 105 -7.37 -16.80 -43.98
N LEU A 106 -6.69 -16.00 -44.78
CA LEU A 106 -6.42 -16.34 -46.19
C LEU A 106 -5.24 -17.33 -46.22
N ILE A 107 -5.51 -18.57 -46.64
CA ILE A 107 -4.52 -19.67 -46.59
C ILE A 107 -3.45 -19.48 -47.67
N ASP A 108 -3.86 -19.27 -48.94
CA ASP A 108 -3.04 -18.94 -50.08
C ASP A 108 -3.94 -18.35 -51.18
N GLU A 109 -3.35 -18.00 -52.34
CA GLU A 109 -4.10 -17.64 -53.52
C GLU A 109 -5.09 -18.76 -53.89
N PRO A 110 -6.36 -18.47 -54.24
CA PRO A 110 -7.32 -19.49 -54.63
C PRO A 110 -6.88 -20.35 -55.81
N SER A 111 -5.98 -19.88 -56.63
CA SER A 111 -5.35 -20.63 -57.73
C SER A 111 -4.26 -21.61 -57.29
N SER A 112 -3.74 -21.49 -56.05
CA SER A 112 -2.62 -22.30 -55.53
C SER A 112 -3.05 -23.44 -54.59
N LYS A 113 -4.36 -23.78 -54.53
CA LYS A 113 -4.93 -24.80 -53.62
C LYS A 113 -4.27 -26.19 -53.69
N SER A 114 -3.71 -26.53 -54.84
CA SER A 114 -3.06 -27.85 -55.04
C SER A 114 -1.70 -27.94 -54.33
N GLY A 115 -1.13 -26.85 -53.85
CA GLY A 115 0.21 -26.78 -53.28
C GLY A 115 1.34 -27.10 -54.28
N ARG A 116 1.01 -27.26 -55.58
CA ARG A 116 1.98 -27.57 -56.65
C ARG A 116 2.55 -26.33 -57.32
N GLY A 117 1.96 -25.17 -57.08
CA GLY A 117 2.43 -23.87 -57.57
C GLY A 117 3.57 -23.31 -56.71
N LYS A 118 4.07 -22.15 -57.13
CA LYS A 118 5.07 -21.41 -56.37
C LYS A 118 4.36 -20.85 -55.10
N THR A 119 4.86 -21.19 -53.93
CA THR A 119 4.35 -20.68 -52.64
C THR A 119 4.48 -19.17 -52.57
N ASN A 120 3.39 -18.48 -52.28
CA ASN A 120 3.40 -17.05 -52.03
C ASN A 120 3.75 -16.78 -50.58
N LYS A 121 4.89 -16.19 -50.32
CA LYS A 121 5.42 -15.92 -48.97
C LYS A 121 4.60 -14.91 -48.18
N ALA A 122 3.65 -14.20 -48.79
CA ALA A 122 2.78 -13.27 -48.08
C ALA A 122 1.66 -14.00 -47.33
N PHE A 123 1.47 -15.30 -47.60
CA PHE A 123 0.47 -16.14 -46.92
C PHE A 123 1.11 -17.08 -45.89
N PRO A 124 0.35 -17.62 -44.91
CA PRO A 124 -1.05 -17.27 -44.66
C PRO A 124 -1.21 -15.86 -44.08
N LYS A 125 -2.34 -15.22 -44.33
CA LYS A 125 -2.66 -13.85 -43.85
C LYS A 125 -3.83 -13.86 -42.88
N LEU A 126 -3.72 -13.10 -41.79
CA LEU A 126 -4.84 -12.75 -40.96
C LEU A 126 -5.40 -11.39 -41.34
N LEU A 127 -6.67 -11.37 -41.70
CA LEU A 127 -7.44 -10.13 -41.88
C LEU A 127 -8.37 -9.96 -40.67
N ALA A 128 -8.18 -8.92 -39.87
CA ALA A 128 -9.03 -8.56 -38.72
C ALA A 128 -9.70 -7.19 -38.96
N PRO A 129 -10.81 -7.14 -39.71
CA PRO A 129 -11.44 -5.89 -40.13
C PRO A 129 -12.22 -5.21 -39.00
N ASN A 130 -12.42 -5.89 -37.87
CA ASN A 130 -13.15 -5.35 -36.72
C ASN A 130 -12.19 -5.06 -35.56
N PRO A 131 -12.50 -4.07 -34.71
CA PRO A 131 -11.73 -3.83 -33.50
C PRO A 131 -11.64 -5.06 -32.63
N THR A 132 -10.45 -5.43 -32.24
CA THR A 132 -10.14 -6.62 -31.42
C THR A 132 -9.53 -6.14 -30.10
N LYS A 133 -9.68 -6.90 -29.03
CA LYS A 133 -9.06 -6.59 -27.73
C LYS A 133 -7.86 -7.49 -27.49
N VAL A 134 -6.78 -6.92 -26.96
CA VAL A 134 -5.72 -7.67 -26.28
C VAL A 134 -5.97 -7.56 -24.78
N VAL A 135 -6.03 -8.70 -24.10
CA VAL A 135 -6.38 -8.78 -22.68
C VAL A 135 -5.17 -9.21 -21.83
N TYR A 136 -5.16 -8.80 -20.57
CA TYR A 136 -4.06 -8.99 -19.63
C TYR A 136 -4.57 -9.60 -18.31
N ASN A 137 -5.61 -10.42 -18.38
CA ASN A 137 -6.29 -11.03 -17.22
C ASN A 137 -5.73 -12.40 -16.84
N ASP A 138 -4.62 -12.83 -17.43
CA ASP A 138 -3.95 -14.05 -17.05
C ASP A 138 -3.41 -13.97 -15.62
N LEU A 139 -3.47 -15.09 -14.88
CA LEU A 139 -3.01 -15.15 -13.49
C LEU A 139 -1.51 -14.88 -13.34
N SER A 140 -0.71 -15.14 -14.39
CA SER A 140 0.73 -14.82 -14.39
C SER A 140 0.99 -13.31 -14.46
N ILE A 141 0.01 -12.51 -14.92
CA ILE A 141 0.09 -11.05 -14.99
C ILE A 141 -0.51 -10.46 -13.70
N VAL A 142 0.34 -10.13 -12.75
CA VAL A 142 -0.04 -9.49 -11.46
C VAL A 142 -1.23 -10.20 -10.78
N ASN A 143 -1.18 -11.55 -10.75
CA ASN A 143 -2.22 -12.42 -10.18
C ASN A 143 -3.64 -12.17 -10.74
N GLY A 144 -3.74 -11.84 -12.03
CA GLY A 144 -5.03 -11.60 -12.69
C GLY A 144 -5.75 -10.32 -12.24
N ALA A 145 -5.02 -9.33 -11.75
CA ALA A 145 -5.60 -8.09 -11.22
C ALA A 145 -6.32 -7.23 -12.26
N TYR A 146 -6.08 -7.47 -13.55
CA TYR A 146 -6.66 -6.69 -14.64
C TYR A 146 -7.93 -7.35 -15.20
N ASP A 147 -9.09 -6.85 -14.82
CA ASP A 147 -10.37 -7.26 -15.38
C ASP A 147 -10.46 -6.88 -16.88
N SER A 148 -10.62 -7.87 -17.75
CA SER A 148 -10.69 -7.71 -19.20
C SER A 148 -11.86 -6.86 -19.71
N SER A 149 -12.86 -6.58 -18.88
CA SER A 149 -13.95 -5.65 -19.22
C SER A 149 -13.52 -4.18 -19.10
N ARG A 150 -12.54 -3.87 -18.26
CA ARG A 150 -12.10 -2.51 -17.92
C ARG A 150 -10.65 -2.22 -18.30
N PHE A 151 -9.79 -3.25 -18.33
CA PHE A 151 -8.37 -3.11 -18.66
C PHE A 151 -8.05 -3.99 -19.87
N PHE A 152 -7.85 -3.37 -21.02
CA PHE A 152 -7.54 -4.03 -22.29
C PHE A 152 -6.93 -3.04 -23.27
N PHE A 153 -6.21 -3.56 -24.24
CA PHE A 153 -5.80 -2.76 -25.40
C PHE A 153 -6.80 -2.96 -26.53
N ARG A 154 -7.37 -1.90 -27.05
CA ARG A 154 -8.31 -1.90 -28.16
C ARG A 154 -7.51 -1.70 -29.45
N LEU A 155 -7.37 -2.76 -30.24
CA LEU A 155 -6.72 -2.73 -31.55
C LEU A 155 -7.63 -2.06 -32.57
N GLU A 156 -7.04 -1.25 -33.44
CA GLU A 156 -7.64 -0.87 -34.72
C GLU A 156 -7.72 -2.10 -35.64
N PRO A 157 -8.57 -2.06 -36.71
CA PRO A 157 -8.52 -3.08 -37.77
C PRO A 157 -7.09 -3.27 -38.27
N PHE A 158 -6.67 -4.52 -38.44
CA PHE A 158 -5.29 -4.84 -38.84
C PHE A 158 -5.21 -6.05 -39.77
N GLU A 159 -4.08 -6.14 -40.46
CA GLU A 159 -3.67 -7.28 -41.27
C GLU A 159 -2.33 -7.76 -40.77
N LEU A 160 -2.13 -9.08 -40.80
CA LEU A 160 -0.84 -9.71 -40.48
C LEU A 160 -0.52 -10.70 -41.59
N ASP A 161 0.47 -10.35 -42.40
CA ASP A 161 0.99 -11.18 -43.50
C ASP A 161 2.03 -12.20 -43.00
N SER A 162 2.25 -13.26 -43.77
CA SER A 162 3.30 -14.26 -43.54
C SER A 162 3.21 -14.84 -42.12
N LEU A 163 2.03 -15.29 -41.73
CA LEU A 163 1.79 -15.83 -40.38
C LEU A 163 2.75 -16.96 -39.98
N ASP A 164 3.33 -17.66 -40.97
CA ASP A 164 4.34 -18.70 -40.76
C ASP A 164 5.72 -18.12 -40.41
N ASN A 165 6.01 -16.90 -40.88
CA ASN A 165 7.35 -16.30 -40.77
C ASN A 165 7.34 -14.76 -40.71
N PHE A 166 6.39 -14.16 -39.99
CA PHE A 166 6.43 -12.71 -39.80
C PHE A 166 7.63 -12.27 -38.96
N ASN A 167 8.07 -11.03 -39.16
CA ASN A 167 9.18 -10.46 -38.37
C ASN A 167 8.62 -9.90 -37.04
N GLU A 168 8.84 -10.62 -35.96
CA GLU A 168 8.35 -10.26 -34.59
C GLU A 168 8.86 -8.89 -34.14
N ALA A 169 10.11 -8.55 -34.44
CA ALA A 169 10.72 -7.28 -33.99
C ALA A 169 10.11 -6.05 -34.65
N SER A 170 9.59 -6.19 -35.87
CA SER A 170 8.99 -5.09 -36.64
C SER A 170 7.47 -4.96 -36.45
N GLN A 171 6.82 -5.97 -35.87
CA GLN A 171 5.37 -5.93 -35.71
C GLN A 171 4.91 -4.78 -34.79
N ARG A 172 3.91 -4.04 -35.25
CA ARG A 172 3.30 -2.93 -34.54
C ARG A 172 1.79 -3.00 -34.74
N PHE A 173 1.06 -3.15 -33.63
CA PHE A 173 -0.38 -3.21 -33.63
C PHE A 173 -0.93 -1.88 -33.14
N LYS A 174 -1.55 -1.09 -34.02
CA LYS A 174 -2.13 0.22 -33.68
C LYS A 174 -3.38 0.07 -32.82
N GLY A 175 -3.62 1.05 -31.97
CA GLY A 175 -4.77 1.07 -31.09
C GLY A 175 -4.55 1.95 -29.87
N GLU A 176 -5.28 1.65 -28.81
CA GLU A 176 -5.17 2.41 -27.57
C GLU A 176 -5.39 1.52 -26.32
N LEU A 177 -4.62 1.77 -25.28
CA LEU A 177 -4.84 1.15 -23.99
C LEU A 177 -6.00 1.84 -23.24
N ILE A 178 -6.99 1.05 -22.86
CA ILE A 178 -8.02 1.40 -21.89
C ILE A 178 -7.61 0.80 -20.55
N SER A 179 -7.16 1.64 -19.62
CA SER A 179 -6.49 1.21 -18.38
C SER A 179 -7.42 1.10 -17.16
N GLY A 180 -8.75 1.07 -17.35
CA GLY A 180 -9.70 1.00 -16.23
C GLY A 180 -9.75 2.27 -15.38
N GLY A 181 -9.38 3.42 -15.94
CA GLY A 181 -9.36 4.71 -15.25
C GLY A 181 -8.04 5.06 -14.57
N ILE A 182 -6.98 4.26 -14.77
CA ILE A 182 -5.63 4.59 -14.27
C ILE A 182 -5.08 5.81 -15.00
N PHE A 183 -5.09 5.76 -16.33
CA PHE A 183 -4.69 6.84 -17.23
C PHE A 183 -5.79 7.13 -18.27
N PRO A 184 -5.79 8.30 -18.90
CA PRO A 184 -6.49 8.51 -20.15
C PRO A 184 -6.08 7.46 -21.19
N PRO A 185 -6.87 7.21 -22.25
CA PRO A 185 -6.50 6.27 -23.30
C PRO A 185 -5.11 6.57 -23.88
N ILE A 186 -4.22 5.58 -23.83
CA ILE A 186 -2.82 5.71 -24.33
C ILE A 186 -2.75 5.13 -25.72
N LYS A 187 -2.47 6.00 -26.71
CA LYS A 187 -2.35 5.64 -28.12
C LYS A 187 -0.90 5.32 -28.49
N GLU A 188 -0.37 4.25 -27.93
CA GLU A 188 0.97 3.75 -28.26
C GLU A 188 0.83 2.36 -28.90
N PRO A 189 1.40 2.10 -30.09
CA PRO A 189 1.26 0.79 -30.73
C PRO A 189 1.83 -0.33 -29.87
N LEU A 190 1.12 -1.46 -29.78
CA LEU A 190 1.67 -2.68 -29.19
C LEU A 190 2.79 -3.24 -30.05
N ARG A 191 3.77 -3.78 -29.40
CA ARG A 191 4.86 -4.58 -29.98
C ARG A 191 5.05 -5.85 -29.14
N ILE A 192 5.74 -6.82 -29.69
CA ILE A 192 6.18 -7.99 -28.95
C ILE A 192 7.33 -7.56 -28.04
N MET A 193 7.17 -7.76 -26.75
CA MET A 193 8.14 -7.35 -25.72
C MET A 193 9.13 -8.49 -25.44
N PRO A 194 10.33 -8.20 -24.90
CA PRO A 194 11.32 -9.23 -24.57
C PRO A 194 10.84 -10.30 -23.56
N ASP A 195 9.76 -10.03 -22.83
CA ASP A 195 9.11 -10.96 -21.90
C ASP A 195 7.95 -11.75 -22.54
N TYR A 196 7.91 -11.80 -23.85
CA TYR A 196 6.90 -12.52 -24.64
C TYR A 196 5.45 -12.06 -24.37
N SER A 197 5.27 -10.80 -24.05
CA SER A 197 3.96 -10.15 -24.00
C SER A 197 3.76 -9.19 -25.16
N MET A 198 2.52 -8.87 -25.48
CA MET A 198 2.18 -7.72 -26.33
C MET A 198 2.11 -6.49 -25.43
N GLY A 199 3.02 -5.55 -25.63
CA GLY A 199 3.15 -4.38 -24.76
C GLY A 199 3.74 -3.18 -25.45
N PHE A 200 4.02 -2.14 -24.67
CA PHE A 200 4.68 -0.92 -25.13
C PHE A 200 5.51 -0.27 -24.03
N SER A 201 6.34 0.69 -24.41
CA SER A 201 7.03 1.59 -23.49
C SER A 201 6.90 3.00 -24.06
N THR A 202 6.35 3.91 -23.26
CA THR A 202 6.10 5.30 -23.66
C THR A 202 6.39 6.25 -22.50
N VAL A 203 6.36 7.55 -22.76
CA VAL A 203 6.59 8.61 -21.78
C VAL A 203 5.38 9.55 -21.78
N ALA A 204 4.93 9.94 -20.60
CA ALA A 204 3.85 10.91 -20.44
C ALA A 204 4.23 12.24 -21.11
N PRO A 205 3.27 12.96 -21.71
CA PRO A 205 3.52 14.27 -22.31
C PRO A 205 3.95 15.30 -21.26
N ALA A 206 4.45 16.44 -21.72
CA ALA A 206 4.76 17.56 -20.86
C ALA A 206 3.52 17.96 -20.02
N GLY A 207 3.70 18.04 -18.69
CA GLY A 207 2.61 18.28 -17.72
C GLY A 207 1.92 17.00 -17.21
N GLY A 208 2.37 15.82 -17.65
CA GLY A 208 1.93 14.52 -17.15
C GLY A 208 0.56 14.09 -17.66
N TRP A 209 0.17 12.87 -17.34
CA TRP A 209 -1.19 12.37 -17.50
C TRP A 209 -2.01 12.59 -16.24
N ALA A 210 -3.32 12.81 -16.38
CA ALA A 210 -4.26 12.60 -15.29
C ALA A 210 -4.13 11.17 -14.78
N PHE A 211 -4.12 11.01 -13.44
CA PHE A 211 -3.82 9.76 -12.79
C PHE A 211 -4.95 9.39 -11.83
N TYR A 212 -5.73 8.39 -12.17
CA TYR A 212 -7.00 8.03 -11.51
C TYR A 212 -7.96 9.22 -11.35
N GLY A 213 -8.02 10.10 -12.33
CA GLY A 213 -8.81 11.32 -12.32
C GLY A 213 -7.97 12.58 -12.24
N ASP A 214 -8.63 13.74 -12.11
CA ASP A 214 -7.99 15.05 -12.30
C ASP A 214 -7.20 15.58 -11.09
N ASN A 215 -7.35 14.94 -9.91
CA ASN A 215 -6.74 15.41 -8.66
C ASN A 215 -5.29 14.95 -8.46
N SER A 216 -4.79 14.11 -9.34
CA SER A 216 -3.42 13.60 -9.30
C SER A 216 -2.84 13.50 -10.70
N LYS A 217 -1.52 13.58 -10.79
CA LYS A 217 -0.78 13.51 -12.04
C LYS A 217 0.36 12.50 -11.93
N TYR A 218 0.64 11.86 -13.06
CA TYR A 218 1.80 11.00 -13.23
C TYR A 218 2.67 11.52 -14.37
N GLU A 219 3.96 11.59 -14.13
CA GLU A 219 4.96 12.05 -15.10
C GLU A 219 6.02 10.99 -15.34
N ASN A 220 6.53 10.92 -16.56
CA ASN A 220 7.60 10.08 -17.03
C ASN A 220 7.12 8.73 -17.60
N LYS A 221 7.93 7.67 -17.49
CA LYS A 221 7.85 6.44 -18.27
C LYS A 221 6.76 5.49 -17.78
N VAL A 222 5.99 4.93 -18.74
CA VAL A 222 5.02 3.85 -18.53
C VAL A 222 5.36 2.68 -19.44
N ILE A 223 5.29 1.47 -18.92
CA ILE A 223 5.54 0.22 -19.61
C ILE A 223 4.36 -0.72 -19.38
N LEU A 224 3.83 -1.27 -20.45
CA LEU A 224 2.91 -2.40 -20.42
C LEU A 224 3.67 -3.64 -20.89
N SER A 225 3.67 -4.71 -20.09
CA SER A 225 4.36 -5.96 -20.39
C SER A 225 3.74 -7.13 -19.64
N HIS A 226 4.38 -8.31 -19.62
CA HIS A 226 3.99 -9.44 -18.79
C HIS A 226 3.91 -9.09 -17.29
N ASN A 227 4.74 -8.16 -16.83
CA ASN A 227 4.68 -7.68 -15.45
C ASN A 227 3.51 -6.68 -15.16
N GLY A 228 2.57 -6.55 -16.10
CA GLY A 228 1.47 -5.61 -16.03
C GLY A 228 1.86 -4.19 -16.41
N LEU A 229 1.04 -3.23 -16.00
CA LEU A 229 1.27 -1.80 -16.23
C LEU A 229 2.19 -1.26 -15.13
N GLN A 230 3.39 -0.86 -15.52
CA GLN A 230 4.42 -0.35 -14.61
C GLN A 230 4.92 1.03 -15.03
N GLY A 231 5.57 1.73 -14.11
CA GLY A 231 6.17 3.03 -14.40
C GLY A 231 7.42 3.31 -13.61
N ALA A 232 8.30 4.12 -14.20
CA ALA A 232 9.40 4.79 -13.55
C ALA A 232 9.16 6.29 -13.68
N GLY A 233 8.83 6.98 -12.57
CA GLY A 233 8.42 8.37 -12.66
C GLY A 233 7.90 8.94 -11.35
N THR A 234 7.10 9.99 -11.48
CA THR A 234 6.65 10.83 -10.37
C THR A 234 5.13 10.84 -10.28
N ILE A 235 4.61 10.55 -9.08
CA ILE A 235 3.22 10.79 -8.71
C ILE A 235 3.16 12.12 -7.98
N ASN A 236 2.31 13.04 -8.46
CA ASN A 236 1.99 14.29 -7.80
C ASN A 236 0.54 14.24 -7.30
N TYR A 237 0.34 14.39 -5.99
CA TYR A 237 -0.97 14.39 -5.36
C TYR A 237 -1.02 15.43 -4.23
N SER A 238 -1.87 16.44 -4.37
CA SER A 238 -1.99 17.55 -3.41
C SER A 238 -0.62 18.20 -3.14
N THR A 239 -0.14 18.18 -1.90
CA THR A 239 1.17 18.71 -1.47
C THR A 239 2.31 17.70 -1.58
N ALA A 240 1.98 16.44 -1.93
CA ALA A 240 2.95 15.36 -1.94
C ALA A 240 3.44 14.98 -3.34
N THR A 241 4.69 14.60 -3.40
CA THR A 241 5.38 14.04 -4.58
C THR A 241 6.04 12.72 -4.19
N ALA A 242 5.80 11.67 -4.99
CA ALA A 242 6.46 10.38 -4.85
C ALA A 242 7.22 10.04 -6.13
N ILE A 243 8.54 9.88 -6.02
CA ILE A 243 9.45 9.59 -7.13
C ILE A 243 9.93 8.15 -7.02
N SER A 244 9.65 7.33 -8.02
CA SER A 244 9.95 5.89 -7.99
C SER A 244 10.59 5.40 -9.29
N GLN A 245 11.48 4.43 -9.17
CA GLN A 245 12.03 3.70 -10.32
C GLN A 245 11.12 2.55 -10.75
N LYS A 246 10.20 2.11 -9.88
CA LYS A 246 9.26 1.03 -10.19
C LYS A 246 7.96 1.21 -9.41
N LEU A 247 6.92 1.61 -10.13
CA LEU A 247 5.53 1.64 -9.67
C LEU A 247 4.77 0.53 -10.40
N THR A 248 3.87 -0.12 -9.72
CA THR A 248 2.89 -1.04 -10.32
C THR A 248 1.52 -0.39 -10.24
N PHE A 249 0.88 -0.20 -11.40
CA PHE A 249 -0.42 0.42 -11.53
C PHE A 249 -1.51 -0.65 -11.60
N LEU A 250 -2.41 -0.66 -10.65
CA LEU A 250 -3.54 -1.58 -10.58
C LEU A 250 -4.86 -0.81 -10.69
N PRO A 251 -5.97 -1.40 -11.11
CA PRO A 251 -7.25 -0.69 -11.22
C PRO A 251 -7.72 0.01 -9.95
N ASP A 252 -7.37 -0.54 -8.78
CA ASP A 252 -7.82 -0.05 -7.47
C ASP A 252 -6.69 0.58 -6.62
N SER A 253 -5.44 0.53 -7.07
CA SER A 253 -4.29 1.11 -6.34
C SER A 253 -3.03 1.21 -7.19
N THR A 254 -2.11 2.05 -6.77
CA THR A 254 -0.73 2.03 -7.26
C THR A 254 0.21 1.84 -6.09
N ILE A 255 1.21 0.99 -6.26
CA ILE A 255 2.15 0.65 -5.20
C ILE A 255 3.59 0.68 -5.72
N GLY A 256 4.52 1.14 -4.89
CA GLY A 256 5.95 1.09 -5.17
C GLY A 256 6.79 1.69 -4.07
N ILE A 257 8.09 1.43 -4.12
CA ILE A 257 9.06 2.09 -3.25
C ILE A 257 9.44 3.41 -3.91
N ALA A 258 9.35 4.51 -3.16
CA ALA A 258 9.57 5.84 -3.69
C ALA A 258 10.31 6.75 -2.69
N LYS A 259 11.05 7.70 -3.21
CA LYS A 259 11.40 8.90 -2.48
C LYS A 259 10.11 9.69 -2.29
N PHE A 260 9.73 9.93 -1.05
CA PHE A 260 8.50 10.64 -0.68
C PHE A 260 8.80 12.02 -0.13
N ILE A 261 8.09 13.02 -0.64
CA ILE A 261 8.21 14.41 -0.21
C ILE A 261 6.82 14.99 -0.09
N ASN A 262 6.38 15.35 1.11
CA ASN A 262 5.21 16.19 1.33
C ASN A 262 5.68 17.58 1.75
N LYS A 263 5.30 18.59 1.00
CA LYS A 263 5.60 19.98 1.35
C LYS A 263 4.63 20.47 2.42
N GLU A 264 5.15 21.22 3.37
CA GLU A 264 4.34 21.90 4.37
C GLU A 264 3.29 22.79 3.71
N SER A 265 2.08 22.79 4.27
CA SER A 265 1.02 23.72 3.89
C SER A 265 0.41 24.37 5.12
N ILE A 266 0.45 25.71 5.13
CA ILE A 266 -0.06 26.55 6.22
C ILE A 266 -1.42 27.17 5.90
N THR A 267 -1.86 27.10 4.64
CA THR A 267 -3.14 27.64 4.15
C THR A 267 -4.02 26.51 3.61
N GLY A 268 -5.32 26.65 3.72
CA GLY A 268 -6.27 25.59 3.32
C GLY A 268 -6.12 24.36 4.21
N VAL A 269 -5.76 23.23 3.60
CA VAL A 269 -5.50 21.98 4.35
C VAL A 269 -4.08 22.02 4.91
N LYS A 270 -3.98 22.23 6.22
CA LYS A 270 -2.70 22.35 6.93
C LYS A 270 -2.07 20.96 7.12
N VAL A 271 -0.86 20.78 6.62
CA VAL A 271 -0.09 19.53 6.73
C VAL A 271 1.39 19.81 6.99
N PRO A 272 2.09 18.92 7.72
CA PRO A 272 3.51 19.10 8.01
C PRO A 272 4.40 18.78 6.81
N ASN A 273 5.64 19.21 6.86
CA ASN A 273 6.70 18.66 6.02
C ASN A 273 6.95 17.19 6.39
N VAL A 274 6.99 16.31 5.38
CA VAL A 274 7.35 14.90 5.55
C VAL A 274 8.27 14.48 4.41
N THR A 275 9.39 13.84 4.73
CA THR A 275 10.34 13.33 3.72
C THR A 275 10.80 11.93 4.04
N SER A 276 11.10 11.14 3.00
CA SER A 276 11.76 9.85 3.14
C SER A 276 12.49 9.52 1.83
N GLU A 277 13.69 9.01 1.92
CA GLU A 277 14.45 8.55 0.74
C GLU A 277 13.92 7.22 0.19
N ALA A 278 13.28 6.40 1.04
CA ALA A 278 12.66 5.15 0.64
C ALA A 278 11.41 4.88 1.50
N ALA A 279 10.23 5.16 0.96
CA ALA A 279 8.95 4.81 1.58
C ALA A 279 8.17 3.84 0.69
N LEU A 280 7.44 2.93 1.30
CA LEU A 280 6.42 2.18 0.59
C LEU A 280 5.21 3.10 0.36
N VAL A 281 5.06 3.55 -0.88
CA VAL A 281 3.97 4.44 -1.27
C VAL A 281 2.83 3.63 -1.87
N THR A 282 1.61 3.93 -1.44
CA THR A 282 0.38 3.35 -1.97
C THR A 282 -0.64 4.45 -2.24
N PHE A 283 -1.03 4.63 -3.48
CA PHE A 283 -2.16 5.50 -3.85
C PHE A 283 -3.44 4.67 -3.95
N ILE A 284 -4.51 5.09 -3.30
CA ILE A 284 -5.81 4.41 -3.28
C ILE A 284 -6.88 5.36 -3.85
N PRO A 285 -7.21 5.24 -5.15
CA PRO A 285 -8.05 6.21 -5.85
C PRO A 285 -9.47 6.31 -5.29
N LYS A 286 -10.10 5.19 -4.93
CA LYS A 286 -11.46 5.18 -4.36
C LYS A 286 -11.57 5.97 -3.05
N LYS A 287 -10.48 6.03 -2.27
CA LYS A 287 -10.41 6.78 -1.01
C LYS A 287 -9.83 8.19 -1.20
N GLN A 288 -9.29 8.49 -2.37
CA GLN A 288 -8.55 9.72 -2.64
C GLN A 288 -7.45 9.95 -1.58
N VAL A 289 -6.58 8.96 -1.38
CA VAL A 289 -5.49 9.02 -0.39
C VAL A 289 -4.17 8.54 -0.98
N LEU A 290 -3.10 9.19 -0.56
CA LEU A 290 -1.72 8.78 -0.76
C LEU A 290 -1.14 8.38 0.59
N LYS A 291 -0.81 7.10 0.75
CA LYS A 291 -0.17 6.55 1.94
C LYS A 291 1.32 6.41 1.70
N ALA A 292 2.14 6.86 2.65
CA ALA A 292 3.56 6.58 2.71
C ALA A 292 3.87 5.86 4.02
N SER A 293 4.59 4.75 3.93
CA SER A 293 4.97 3.92 5.08
C SER A 293 6.48 3.79 5.16
N ALA A 294 7.03 3.78 6.36
CA ALA A 294 8.43 3.45 6.61
C ALA A 294 8.80 2.12 5.95
N TRP A 295 9.98 2.03 5.38
CA TRP A 295 10.41 0.88 4.61
C TRP A 295 11.81 0.43 5.00
N ARG A 296 11.96 -0.84 5.40
CA ARG A 296 13.26 -1.49 5.73
C ARG A 296 14.13 -0.64 6.66
N GLY A 297 13.55 -0.08 7.73
CA GLY A 297 14.26 0.73 8.71
C GLY A 297 14.49 2.19 8.31
N VAL A 298 14.01 2.61 7.14
CA VAL A 298 14.01 4.02 6.74
C VAL A 298 12.71 4.65 7.22
N ASN A 299 12.79 5.48 8.26
CA ASN A 299 11.65 6.19 8.83
C ASN A 299 11.27 7.42 8.00
N LEU A 300 10.07 7.94 8.24
CA LEU A 300 9.61 9.19 7.65
C LEU A 300 10.07 10.35 8.53
N GLN A 301 10.89 11.24 7.99
CA GLN A 301 11.32 12.46 8.67
C GLN A 301 10.17 13.47 8.66
N MET A 302 9.79 14.01 9.80
CA MET A 302 8.65 14.91 9.94
C MET A 302 9.03 16.23 10.62
N PHE A 303 8.24 17.30 10.34
CA PHE A 303 8.40 18.61 10.94
C PHE A 303 9.83 19.14 10.81
N ASN A 304 10.39 19.11 9.58
CA ASN A 304 11.76 19.52 9.28
C ASN A 304 12.81 18.78 10.15
N ASN A 305 12.68 17.46 10.20
CA ASN A 305 13.55 16.52 10.94
C ASN A 305 13.51 16.69 12.47
N GLN A 306 12.45 17.27 13.03
CA GLN A 306 12.29 17.38 14.48
C GLN A 306 11.79 16.07 15.13
N CYS A 307 11.18 15.20 14.35
CA CYS A 307 10.85 13.82 14.75
C CYS A 307 10.80 12.88 13.55
N GLU A 308 10.84 11.59 13.82
CA GLU A 308 10.75 10.50 12.85
C GLU A 308 9.53 9.65 13.10
N MET A 309 8.81 9.28 12.05
CA MET A 309 7.69 8.34 12.13
C MET A 309 8.16 6.94 11.72
N GLU A 310 8.20 6.04 12.66
CA GLU A 310 8.22 4.60 12.42
C GLU A 310 6.78 4.11 12.27
N GLY A 311 6.30 4.03 11.03
CA GLY A 311 4.91 3.72 10.76
C GLY A 311 4.47 4.24 9.41
N SER A 312 3.30 4.86 9.34
CA SER A 312 2.78 5.39 8.09
C SER A 312 2.03 6.71 8.25
N VAL A 313 2.07 7.53 7.21
CA VAL A 313 1.23 8.71 7.04
C VAL A 313 0.26 8.53 5.87
N ILE A 314 -0.91 9.12 5.96
CA ILE A 314 -1.96 9.09 4.95
C ILE A 314 -2.38 10.53 4.66
N LEU A 315 -2.07 10.99 3.46
CA LEU A 315 -2.48 12.30 2.95
C LEU A 315 -3.81 12.17 2.20
N SER A 316 -4.73 13.05 2.51
CA SER A 316 -6.03 13.20 1.83
C SER A 316 -6.36 14.68 1.62
N VAL A 317 -7.45 14.96 0.90
CA VAL A 317 -8.00 16.32 0.77
C VAL A 317 -8.48 16.93 2.11
N LYS A 318 -8.61 16.11 3.16
CA LYS A 318 -9.03 16.54 4.51
C LYS A 318 -7.85 16.81 5.46
N GLY A 319 -6.62 16.49 5.06
CA GLY A 319 -5.43 16.61 5.88
C GLY A 319 -4.60 15.33 5.93
N MET A 320 -3.67 15.31 6.87
CA MET A 320 -2.76 14.18 7.08
C MET A 320 -3.06 13.49 8.41
N ARG A 321 -3.12 12.16 8.35
CA ARG A 321 -3.22 11.29 9.53
C ARG A 321 -2.04 10.32 9.56
N GLY A 322 -1.80 9.69 10.70
CA GLY A 322 -0.71 8.71 10.82
C GLY A 322 -0.99 7.62 11.84
N THR A 323 -0.22 6.56 11.76
CA THR A 323 -0.21 5.47 12.72
C THR A 323 1.20 4.94 12.89
N GLY A 324 1.61 4.67 14.12
CA GLY A 324 2.95 4.17 14.46
C GLY A 324 3.54 4.85 15.68
N MET A 325 4.87 4.94 15.70
CA MET A 325 5.66 5.56 16.74
C MET A 325 6.37 6.79 16.19
N LEU A 326 6.20 7.92 16.83
CA LEU A 326 6.97 9.15 16.60
C LEU A 326 8.15 9.16 17.57
N HIS A 327 9.36 9.18 17.02
CA HIS A 327 10.60 9.27 17.76
C HIS A 327 11.10 10.71 17.77
N PHE A 328 11.03 11.33 18.94
CA PHE A 328 11.70 12.58 19.21
C PHE A 328 13.10 12.33 19.78
N PRO A 329 13.97 13.32 19.82
CA PRO A 329 15.25 13.17 20.47
C PRO A 329 15.16 12.63 21.90
N ASP A 330 14.20 13.12 22.69
CA ASP A 330 14.05 12.82 24.12
C ASP A 330 12.84 11.97 24.49
N ALA A 331 11.94 11.69 23.54
CA ALA A 331 10.69 11.01 23.83
C ALA A 331 10.25 10.13 22.67
N ASP A 332 9.38 9.18 22.98
CA ASP A 332 8.64 8.40 22.01
C ASP A 332 7.14 8.60 22.24
N LEU A 333 6.39 8.84 21.18
CA LEU A 333 4.95 9.03 21.19
C LEU A 333 4.28 8.07 20.22
N GLY A 334 3.52 7.11 20.72
CA GLY A 334 2.85 6.10 19.90
C GLY A 334 1.35 6.31 19.82
N SER A 335 0.77 6.14 18.63
CA SER A 335 -0.69 6.11 18.45
C SER A 335 -1.08 5.31 17.21
N ARG A 336 -2.29 4.77 17.25
CA ARG A 336 -2.92 4.16 16.08
C ARG A 336 -3.60 5.17 15.17
N ASP A 337 -3.77 6.41 15.67
CA ASP A 337 -4.47 7.45 14.94
C ASP A 337 -4.00 8.84 15.36
N PHE A 338 -2.97 9.32 14.67
CA PHE A 338 -2.53 10.69 14.74
C PHE A 338 -3.28 11.56 13.73
N SER A 339 -3.53 12.81 14.07
CA SER A 339 -3.84 13.87 13.14
C SER A 339 -2.77 14.97 13.21
N PHE A 340 -2.39 15.50 12.05
CA PHE A 340 -1.30 16.45 11.93
C PHE A 340 -1.79 17.77 11.34
N THR A 341 -1.30 18.87 11.89
CA THR A 341 -1.27 20.15 11.19
C THR A 341 0.16 20.47 10.76
N HIS A 342 0.41 21.66 10.25
CA HIS A 342 1.76 22.06 9.86
C HIS A 342 2.73 22.16 11.05
N GLU A 343 2.24 22.39 12.28
CA GLU A 343 3.06 22.58 13.49
C GLU A 343 2.59 21.77 14.72
N ASP A 344 1.48 21.00 14.61
CA ASP A 344 0.92 20.28 15.75
C ASP A 344 0.64 18.81 15.44
N ILE A 345 0.71 17.99 16.49
CA ILE A 345 0.37 16.57 16.52
C ILE A 345 -0.72 16.35 17.54
N PHE A 346 -1.80 15.68 17.14
CA PHE A 346 -2.91 15.31 18.02
C PHE A 346 -3.14 13.81 18.00
N ALA A 347 -3.45 13.25 19.15
CA ALA A 347 -3.99 11.90 19.25
C ALA A 347 -4.95 11.81 20.43
N ASP A 348 -6.14 11.23 20.23
CA ASP A 348 -7.10 11.01 21.29
C ASP A 348 -6.67 9.88 22.24
N THR A 349 -5.86 8.94 21.74
CA THR A 349 -5.26 7.87 22.53
C THR A 349 -3.83 7.65 22.09
N SER A 350 -2.89 7.80 23.01
CA SER A 350 -1.45 7.62 22.74
C SER A 350 -0.72 7.00 23.92
N SER A 351 0.43 6.40 23.65
CA SER A 351 1.46 6.08 24.64
C SER A 351 2.56 7.13 24.58
N PHE A 352 3.10 7.49 25.72
CA PHE A 352 4.22 8.43 25.81
C PHE A 352 5.31 7.83 26.69
N ALA A 353 6.56 7.86 26.20
CA ALA A 353 7.74 7.44 26.95
C ALA A 353 8.82 8.53 26.82
N LEU A 354 9.37 8.94 27.95
CA LEU A 354 10.46 9.89 28.05
C LEU A 354 11.77 9.11 28.22
N LYS A 355 12.73 9.33 27.31
CA LYS A 355 14.02 8.63 27.30
C LYS A 355 14.90 9.12 28.44
N ASN A 356 15.57 8.18 29.09
CA ASN A 356 16.53 8.52 30.11
C ASN A 356 17.92 8.75 29.48
N ARG A 357 18.24 10.00 29.15
CA ARG A 357 19.54 10.38 28.55
C ARG A 357 20.72 10.35 29.51
N PHE A 358 20.45 10.30 30.78
CA PHE A 358 21.48 10.38 31.84
C PHE A 358 21.71 9.00 32.48
N VAL A 359 21.71 7.95 31.65
CA VAL A 359 21.83 6.57 32.09
C VAL A 359 23.30 6.17 32.26
N ASN A 360 23.63 5.58 33.42
CA ASN A 360 24.82 4.74 33.59
C ASN A 360 24.45 3.26 33.28
N GLU A 361 25.42 2.42 32.97
CA GLU A 361 25.18 0.98 32.72
C GLU A 361 24.32 0.37 33.85
N GLY A 362 23.26 -0.36 33.46
CA GLY A 362 22.35 -1.04 34.41
C GLY A 362 21.14 -0.21 34.85
N GLN A 363 20.97 1.03 34.40
CA GLN A 363 19.79 1.85 34.73
C GLN A 363 18.67 1.72 33.67
N ALA A 364 17.42 1.97 34.10
CA ALA A 364 16.27 1.94 33.19
C ALA A 364 16.39 2.94 32.04
N PRO A 365 16.26 2.52 30.78
CA PRO A 365 16.40 3.38 29.61
C PRO A 365 15.29 4.43 29.48
N VAL A 366 14.18 4.24 30.21
CA VAL A 366 12.99 5.11 30.24
C VAL A 366 12.91 5.81 31.59
N ALA A 367 12.80 7.13 31.56
CA ALA A 367 12.67 7.96 32.76
C ALA A 367 11.21 8.05 33.24
N MET A 368 10.26 8.12 32.29
CA MET A 368 8.84 8.18 32.56
C MET A 368 8.07 7.51 31.42
N GLU A 369 7.02 6.76 31.74
CA GLU A 369 6.13 6.16 30.75
C GLU A 369 4.65 6.20 31.17
N THR A 370 3.79 6.31 30.15
CA THR A 370 2.33 6.21 30.33
C THR A 370 1.66 5.71 29.06
N LYS A 371 0.42 5.23 29.20
CA LYS A 371 -0.40 4.74 28.08
C LYS A 371 -1.82 5.31 28.18
N ASP A 372 -2.52 5.28 27.05
CA ASP A 372 -3.92 5.70 26.90
C ASP A 372 -4.17 7.14 27.34
N VAL A 373 -3.29 8.04 26.92
CA VAL A 373 -3.42 9.48 27.17
C VAL A 373 -3.80 10.22 25.90
N LYS A 374 -4.59 11.29 26.03
CA LYS A 374 -4.82 12.23 24.94
C LYS A 374 -3.62 13.16 24.85
N SER A 375 -3.06 13.33 23.64
CA SER A 375 -1.89 14.15 23.42
C SER A 375 -2.13 15.29 22.44
N ASN A 376 -1.52 16.43 22.73
CA ASN A 376 -1.39 17.59 21.86
C ASN A 376 0.06 18.09 21.97
N VAL A 377 0.82 17.92 20.88
CA VAL A 377 2.24 18.33 20.83
C VAL A 377 2.40 19.44 19.81
N SER A 378 2.86 20.61 20.23
CA SER A 378 3.06 21.79 19.38
C SER A 378 4.53 22.13 19.23
N PHE A 379 5.01 22.15 18.00
CA PHE A 379 6.37 22.58 17.65
C PHE A 379 6.53 24.09 17.76
N LYS A 380 5.46 24.86 17.60
CA LYS A 380 5.47 26.30 17.78
C LYS A 380 5.74 26.72 19.21
N THR A 381 5.05 26.09 20.15
CA THR A 381 5.22 26.38 21.57
C THR A 381 6.28 25.53 22.24
N ARG A 382 6.87 24.57 21.52
CA ARG A 382 7.86 23.59 21.99
C ARG A 382 7.37 22.80 23.20
N LYS A 383 6.07 22.44 23.19
CA LYS A 383 5.38 21.87 24.36
C LYS A 383 4.45 20.72 23.94
N GLY A 384 4.47 19.63 24.69
CA GLY A 384 3.47 18.56 24.66
C GLY A 384 2.54 18.70 25.86
N GLU A 385 1.24 18.63 25.60
CA GLU A 385 0.18 18.58 26.62
C GLU A 385 -0.52 17.23 26.57
N PHE A 386 -0.60 16.56 27.71
CA PHE A 386 -1.14 15.22 27.84
C PHE A 386 -2.22 15.19 28.92
N ASN A 387 -3.39 14.61 28.60
CA ASN A 387 -4.49 14.44 29.53
C ASN A 387 -4.70 12.94 29.78
N SER A 388 -4.55 12.49 31.03
CA SER A 388 -4.61 11.09 31.44
C SER A 388 -5.96 10.68 32.03
N PHE A 389 -6.91 11.62 32.13
CA PHE A 389 -8.25 11.41 32.72
C PHE A 389 -8.24 10.81 34.14
N GLY A 390 -7.14 11.02 34.88
CA GLY A 390 -7.04 10.73 36.31
C GLY A 390 -7.00 9.27 36.77
N THR A 391 -7.16 8.33 35.85
CA THR A 391 -7.16 6.88 36.16
C THR A 391 -5.96 6.12 35.65
N LYS A 392 -5.21 6.73 34.74
CA LYS A 392 -4.07 6.09 34.08
C LYS A 392 -2.79 6.30 34.89
N ARG A 393 -1.98 5.23 34.96
CA ARG A 393 -0.71 5.26 35.70
C ARG A 393 0.36 5.92 34.86
N ILE A 394 1.05 6.89 35.45
CA ILE A 394 2.29 7.47 34.94
C ILE A 394 3.41 6.89 35.79
N LYS A 395 4.29 6.08 35.21
CA LYS A 395 5.37 5.36 35.91
C LYS A 395 6.67 6.13 35.79
N PHE A 396 7.46 6.08 36.85
CA PHE A 396 8.83 6.61 36.94
C PHE A 396 9.79 5.46 37.34
N PRO A 397 10.25 4.65 36.36
CA PRO A 397 11.06 3.47 36.67
C PRO A 397 12.31 3.76 37.51
N PRO A 398 13.09 4.84 37.27
CA PRO A 398 14.26 5.14 38.09
C PRO A 398 13.92 5.45 39.54
N ASN A 399 12.73 6.00 39.80
CA ASN A 399 12.27 6.40 41.13
C ASN A 399 11.46 5.29 41.82
N GLN A 400 11.08 4.23 41.09
CA GLN A 400 10.21 3.16 41.58
C GLN A 400 8.88 3.69 42.14
N TYR A 401 8.29 4.69 41.45
CA TYR A 401 7.01 5.28 41.78
C TYR A 401 6.09 5.31 40.55
N TYR A 402 4.81 5.35 40.81
CA TYR A 402 3.82 5.76 39.81
C TYR A 402 2.87 6.81 40.38
N CYS A 403 2.26 7.58 39.51
CA CYS A 403 1.20 8.51 39.90
C CYS A 403 -0.02 8.44 38.97
N THR A 404 -1.13 9.00 39.45
CA THR A 404 -2.39 9.15 38.68
C THR A 404 -2.77 10.63 38.61
N MET A 405 -1.95 11.39 37.87
CA MET A 405 -2.18 12.81 37.62
C MET A 405 -3.10 12.98 36.40
N ASP A 406 -3.90 14.04 36.37
CA ASP A 406 -4.89 14.27 35.33
C ASP A 406 -4.24 14.83 34.06
N LYS A 407 -3.19 15.62 34.24
CA LYS A 407 -2.54 16.35 33.16
C LYS A 407 -1.04 16.46 33.41
N PHE A 408 -0.27 16.39 32.31
CA PHE A 408 1.15 16.72 32.38
C PHE A 408 1.62 17.46 31.12
N PHE A 409 2.72 18.19 31.29
CA PHE A 409 3.34 19.01 30.27
C PHE A 409 4.80 18.61 30.05
N TRP A 410 5.11 18.19 28.85
CA TRP A 410 6.47 17.92 28.40
C TRP A 410 7.00 19.15 27.65
N TYR A 411 8.18 19.61 28.01
CA TYR A 411 8.87 20.71 27.35
C TYR A 411 10.04 20.17 26.53
N MET A 412 10.01 20.37 25.20
CA MET A 412 11.03 19.87 24.29
C MET A 412 12.42 20.45 24.55
N ASP A 413 12.50 21.69 25.09
CA ASP A 413 13.74 22.44 25.31
C ASP A 413 14.17 22.46 26.78
N LYS A 414 13.41 21.80 27.67
CA LYS A 414 13.69 21.74 29.08
C LYS A 414 13.75 20.29 29.55
N ALA A 415 14.72 19.99 30.40
CA ALA A 415 14.82 18.68 31.03
C ALA A 415 13.81 18.54 32.19
N ASN A 416 12.55 18.87 31.97
CA ASN A 416 11.51 18.91 32.99
C ASN A 416 10.14 18.52 32.45
N VAL A 417 9.33 17.87 33.30
CA VAL A 417 7.90 17.57 33.04
C VAL A 417 7.12 18.04 34.24
N ASP A 418 6.08 18.85 34.02
CA ASP A 418 5.20 19.35 35.06
C ASP A 418 3.88 18.57 35.06
N PHE A 419 3.34 18.32 36.26
CA PHE A 419 2.12 17.53 36.48
C PHE A 419 1.11 18.32 37.27
N GLU A 420 -0.17 18.18 36.89
CA GLU A 420 -1.29 18.83 37.56
C GLU A 420 -2.40 17.81 37.86
N LYS A 421 -2.94 17.88 39.07
CA LYS A 421 -4.17 17.19 39.50
C LYS A 421 -5.29 18.20 39.58
N SER A 422 -6.39 17.97 38.88
CA SER A 422 -7.60 18.79 39.00
C SER A 422 -8.12 18.74 40.43
N LYS A 423 -8.53 19.86 41.00
CA LYS A 423 -9.28 19.85 42.25
C LYS A 423 -10.60 19.13 41.99
N SER A 424 -10.83 17.98 42.64
CA SER A 424 -12.14 17.34 42.56
C SER A 424 -13.19 18.35 43.05
N GLN A 425 -14.21 18.63 42.24
CA GLN A 425 -15.41 19.30 42.73
C GLN A 425 -15.98 18.39 43.80
N LYS A 426 -15.97 18.85 45.04
CA LYS A 426 -16.69 18.19 46.13
C LYS A 426 -18.15 18.16 45.71
N THR A 427 -18.65 17.00 45.26
CA THR A 427 -20.06 16.72 45.27
C THR A 427 -20.46 16.70 46.74
N THR A 428 -21.27 17.65 47.13
CA THR A 428 -21.89 17.85 48.45
C THR A 428 -22.41 16.55 49.05
N PHE A 429 -22.12 16.41 50.36
CA PHE A 429 -22.80 15.55 51.35
C PHE A 429 -22.50 14.03 51.29
N GLU A 430 -21.40 13.66 51.98
CA GLU A 430 -21.52 12.64 53.05
C GLU A 430 -20.40 12.92 54.06
N ALA A 431 -20.82 13.35 55.24
CA ALA A 431 -19.95 13.49 56.40
C ALA A 431 -19.51 12.09 56.84
N GLY A 432 -18.22 11.76 56.62
CA GLY A 432 -17.64 10.53 57.15
C GLY A 432 -16.67 9.75 56.27
N ALA A 433 -16.43 10.14 55.02
CA ALA A 433 -15.43 9.47 54.19
C ALA A 433 -14.20 10.36 53.98
N ASP A 434 -13.20 10.19 54.81
CA ASP A 434 -11.79 10.67 54.60
C ASP A 434 -11.10 9.91 53.44
N LEU A 435 -11.75 9.84 52.30
CA LEU A 435 -11.23 9.24 51.09
C LEU A 435 -10.78 10.34 50.11
N GLU A 436 -9.87 11.21 50.54
CA GLU A 436 -9.02 11.91 49.60
C GLU A 436 -8.02 10.90 49.05
N GLU A 437 -8.32 10.35 47.87
CA GLU A 437 -7.51 9.32 47.23
C GLU A 437 -6.08 9.82 46.97
N SER A 438 -5.09 9.06 47.46
CA SER A 438 -3.69 9.23 47.12
C SER A 438 -3.53 9.13 45.61
N ASN A 439 -2.57 9.87 45.06
CA ASN A 439 -2.26 9.85 43.63
C ASN A 439 -0.76 9.61 43.33
N PHE A 440 0.07 9.43 44.36
CA PHE A 440 1.45 8.96 44.27
C PHE A 440 1.62 7.70 45.10
N PHE A 441 2.28 6.68 44.54
CA PHE A 441 2.39 5.36 45.13
C PHE A 441 3.82 4.83 44.91
N SER A 442 4.45 4.32 45.99
CA SER A 442 5.71 3.59 45.89
C SER A 442 5.51 2.21 45.28
N MET A 443 6.50 1.78 44.47
CA MET A 443 6.62 0.40 43.97
C MET A 443 7.83 -0.32 44.59
N HIS A 444 8.52 0.31 45.55
CA HIS A 444 9.65 -0.28 46.24
C HIS A 444 9.17 -1.28 47.31
N GLU A 445 9.79 -2.45 47.37
CA GLU A 445 9.39 -3.55 48.27
C GLU A 445 9.42 -3.14 49.74
N ASP A 446 10.45 -2.40 50.18
CA ASP A 446 10.61 -1.95 51.56
C ASP A 446 9.72 -0.75 51.94
N GLN A 447 8.97 -0.18 50.99
CA GLN A 447 8.08 0.93 51.23
C GLN A 447 6.61 0.51 51.09
N ASP A 448 6.27 -0.62 51.66
CA ASP A 448 4.94 -1.20 51.58
C ASP A 448 3.85 -0.15 51.90
N THR A 449 2.94 0.04 50.93
CA THR A 449 1.80 0.94 51.02
C THR A 449 2.12 2.45 51.15
N LEU A 450 3.36 2.90 51.02
CA LEU A 450 3.67 4.33 51.09
C LEU A 450 2.99 5.07 49.93
N GLN A 451 2.13 5.98 50.26
CA GLN A 451 1.34 6.74 49.32
C GLN A 451 1.01 8.14 49.85
N PHE A 452 0.79 9.07 48.96
CA PHE A 452 0.39 10.41 49.31
C PHE A 452 -0.37 11.09 48.17
N ARG A 453 -1.04 12.19 48.50
CA ARG A 453 -1.69 13.06 47.53
C ARG A 453 -0.84 14.31 47.29
N SER A 454 -0.63 14.62 45.99
CA SER A 454 0.00 15.84 45.53
C SER A 454 -0.83 16.48 44.43
N LEU A 455 -1.08 17.78 44.47
CA LEU A 455 -1.82 18.49 43.44
C LEU A 455 -0.94 19.01 42.32
N LEU A 456 0.36 19.20 42.60
CA LEU A 456 1.36 19.69 41.66
C LEU A 456 2.64 18.86 41.82
N ALA A 457 3.20 18.41 40.74
CA ALA A 457 4.50 17.76 40.76
C ALA A 457 5.34 18.21 39.56
N SER A 458 6.66 18.04 39.69
CA SER A 458 7.61 18.31 38.63
C SER A 458 8.66 17.20 38.63
N TYR A 459 9.03 16.70 37.46
CA TYR A 459 10.08 15.71 37.31
C TYR A 459 11.28 16.31 36.60
N ASP A 460 12.39 16.42 37.29
CA ASP A 460 13.67 16.83 36.74
C ASP A 460 14.41 15.62 36.17
N LEU A 461 14.62 15.62 34.85
CA LEU A 461 15.27 14.50 34.15
C LEU A 461 16.78 14.42 34.44
N LYS A 462 17.45 15.53 34.69
CA LYS A 462 18.89 15.54 34.98
C LYS A 462 19.18 14.96 36.35
N LEU A 463 18.39 15.37 37.33
CA LEU A 463 18.47 14.89 38.70
C LEU A 463 17.76 13.54 38.90
N GLN A 464 16.91 13.15 37.96
CA GLN A 464 15.96 12.01 38.08
C GLN A 464 15.21 12.08 39.39
N THR A 465 14.62 13.24 39.68
CA THR A 465 14.00 13.56 40.96
C THR A 465 12.59 14.10 40.75
N LEU A 466 11.65 13.54 41.51
CA LEU A 466 10.27 14.03 41.59
C LEU A 466 10.17 15.04 42.73
N PHE A 467 9.69 16.23 42.43
CA PHE A 467 9.35 17.27 43.39
C PHE A 467 7.82 17.39 43.47
N CYS A 468 7.24 16.95 44.58
CA CYS A 468 5.81 16.95 44.81
C CYS A 468 5.43 18.08 45.76
N GLY A 469 4.47 18.93 45.37
CA GLY A 469 4.01 20.06 46.14
C GLY A 469 2.54 19.95 46.57
N LYS A 470 2.15 20.76 47.58
CA LYS A 470 0.83 20.70 48.17
C LYS A 470 0.49 19.31 48.74
N VAL A 471 1.46 18.67 49.35
CA VAL A 471 1.31 17.38 50.01
C VAL A 471 0.87 17.63 51.44
N GLU A 472 -0.36 17.27 51.75
CA GLU A 472 -0.91 17.46 53.08
C GLU A 472 -0.34 16.44 54.07
N TYR A 473 -0.34 15.17 53.70
CA TYR A 473 0.28 14.10 54.48
C TYR A 473 0.81 12.97 53.57
N VAL A 474 1.76 12.23 54.10
CA VAL A 474 2.25 10.96 53.55
C VAL A 474 1.70 9.83 54.40
N ARG A 475 1.09 8.83 53.79
CA ARG A 475 0.57 7.64 54.48
C ARG A 475 1.57 6.50 54.40
N VAL A 476 1.89 5.92 55.55
CA VAL A 476 2.77 4.74 55.68
C VAL A 476 2.03 3.77 56.62
N GLY A 477 1.54 2.66 56.04
CA GLY A 477 0.66 1.76 56.79
C GLY A 477 -0.59 2.49 57.29
N ASP A 478 -0.77 2.56 58.60
CA ASP A 478 -1.86 3.25 59.28
C ASP A 478 -1.47 4.65 59.80
N ALA A 479 -0.19 5.04 59.70
CA ALA A 479 0.30 6.34 60.14
C ALA A 479 0.18 7.41 59.05
N LYS A 480 -0.11 8.67 59.46
CA LYS A 480 -0.07 9.86 58.63
C LYS A 480 1.07 10.78 59.09
N ILE A 481 1.93 11.14 58.16
CA ILE A 481 3.06 12.04 58.38
C ILE A 481 2.77 13.36 57.68
N TYR A 482 2.66 14.44 58.39
CA TYR A 482 2.33 15.79 57.89
C TYR A 482 3.63 16.60 57.75
N PRO A 483 4.19 16.76 56.50
CA PRO A 483 5.39 17.56 56.31
C PRO A 483 5.08 19.05 56.51
N ASP A 484 5.88 19.75 57.31
CA ASP A 484 5.73 21.18 57.58
C ASP A 484 5.80 22.03 56.29
N SER A 485 6.68 21.64 55.37
CA SER A 485 6.87 22.31 54.07
C SER A 485 5.76 22.03 53.03
N MET A 486 4.84 21.09 53.32
CA MET A 486 3.88 20.53 52.36
C MET A 486 4.55 20.05 51.05
N LYS A 487 5.78 19.60 51.11
CA LYS A 487 6.60 19.13 49.99
C LYS A 487 7.18 17.73 50.24
N VAL A 488 7.22 16.92 49.20
CA VAL A 488 7.90 15.62 49.22
C VAL A 488 8.83 15.56 48.00
N THR A 489 10.06 15.12 48.24
CA THR A 489 11.04 14.93 47.18
C THR A 489 11.43 13.46 47.10
N ILE A 490 11.30 12.86 45.90
CA ILE A 490 11.61 11.44 45.66
C ILE A 490 12.75 11.36 44.65
N ARG A 491 13.86 10.77 45.10
CA ARG A 491 15.06 10.52 44.30
C ARG A 491 15.03 9.12 43.69
N LYS A 492 16.09 8.73 43.00
CA LYS A 492 16.28 7.35 42.49
C LYS A 492 16.06 6.31 43.61
N ASN A 493 15.64 5.09 43.19
CA ASN A 493 15.45 3.94 44.09
C ASN A 493 14.52 4.26 45.27
N ALA A 494 13.47 4.99 45.01
CA ALA A 494 12.45 5.38 45.99
C ALA A 494 12.95 6.16 47.21
N VAL A 495 14.18 6.68 47.17
CA VAL A 495 14.73 7.47 48.28
C VAL A 495 13.94 8.77 48.45
N MET A 496 13.31 8.92 49.59
CA MET A 496 12.60 10.16 49.96
C MET A 496 13.51 11.05 50.82
N ASP A 497 13.57 12.35 50.49
CA ASP A 497 14.30 13.31 51.31
C ASP A 497 13.65 13.41 52.72
N PRO A 498 14.45 13.61 53.80
CA PRO A 498 13.93 13.69 55.14
C PRO A 498 12.83 14.77 55.29
N LEU A 499 11.69 14.37 55.85
CA LEU A 499 10.58 15.29 56.21
C LEU A 499 10.89 15.97 57.54
N ARG A 500 11.54 17.14 57.50
CA ARG A 500 11.93 17.89 58.70
C ARG A 500 10.72 18.53 59.36
N ASN A 501 10.69 18.57 60.70
CA ASN A 501 9.61 19.15 61.53
C ASN A 501 8.23 18.58 61.22
N ALA A 502 8.17 17.32 60.77
CA ALA A 502 6.92 16.67 60.42
C ALA A 502 6.14 16.23 61.67
N LYS A 503 4.81 16.40 61.63
CA LYS A 503 3.93 15.86 62.64
C LYS A 503 3.50 14.46 62.25
N ILE A 504 3.67 13.46 63.12
CA ILE A 504 3.25 12.08 62.92
C ILE A 504 1.99 11.81 63.74
N VAL A 505 0.97 11.23 63.10
CA VAL A 505 -0.27 10.78 63.72
C VAL A 505 -0.44 9.32 63.40
N ALA A 506 -0.32 8.46 64.43
CA ALA A 506 -0.52 7.01 64.32
C ALA A 506 -1.70 6.58 65.18
N PRO A 507 -2.58 5.66 64.74
CA PRO A 507 -3.69 5.16 65.51
C PRO A 507 -3.21 4.36 66.73
N PHE A 508 -3.64 4.72 67.88
CA PHE A 508 -3.27 4.05 69.15
C PHE A 508 -3.82 2.62 69.23
N VAL A 509 -4.88 2.31 68.51
CA VAL A 509 -5.61 1.04 68.60
C VAL A 509 -4.93 -0.10 67.86
N THR A 510 -4.32 0.18 66.71
CA THR A 510 -3.76 -0.85 65.86
C THR A 510 -2.29 -1.23 66.17
N LYS A 511 -1.51 -0.35 66.82
CA LYS A 511 -0.13 -0.52 67.25
C LYS A 511 0.79 -1.18 66.18
N PHE A 512 0.54 -0.98 64.92
CA PHE A 512 1.36 -1.54 63.85
C PHE A 512 2.75 -0.91 63.76
N HIS A 513 2.98 0.20 64.42
CA HIS A 513 4.31 0.83 64.51
C HIS A 513 4.83 0.70 65.95
N THR A 514 5.87 -0.03 66.12
CA THR A 514 6.70 -0.06 67.34
C THR A 514 7.87 0.93 67.20
#